data_99f83749a3fbba7cc5343562f3f676fe
#
_entry.id   99f83749a3fbba7cc5343562f3f676fe
#
_cell.length_a   1.000
_cell.length_b   1.000
_cell.length_c   1.000
_cell.angle_alpha   90.00
_cell.angle_beta   90.00
_cell.angle_gamma   90.00
#
_symmetry.space_group_name_H-M   'P 1'
#
loop_
_entity.id
_entity.type
_entity.pdbx_description
1 polymer ?
#
loop_
_entity_poly.entity_id
_entity_poly.type
_entity_poly.pdbx_seq_one_letter_code
_entity_poly.pdbx_strand_id
1 'polypeptide(L)'
;MDFDEIDTSRDPIQRSTPSNDPILIETKEGHYTLTPKAEYQLAGVVVSKETYSYGWNAEISPIDLAIAWGKLAEPEHEKYVSFSQRNRWYFYEYKPESPLDNSYIIFHSSNNHIIPATENISLALKTIQRKEKVILEGLLVNLKGIYKEGKVTWNTSLTRKDTGDGSCEIFYVTKIRINTDVYE
;
A
#
# COMPACT_ATOMS: atom_id res chain seq x y z
N MET A 1 -16.99 8.43 24.58
CA MET A 1 -17.36 8.06 23.20
C MET A 1 -16.18 7.27 22.68
N ASP A 2 -16.35 5.95 22.57
CA ASP A 2 -15.36 5.12 21.89
C ASP A 2 -15.38 5.54 20.42
N PHE A 3 -14.34 6.26 20.01
CA PHE A 3 -14.08 6.43 18.60
C PHE A 3 -13.79 5.02 18.07
N ASP A 4 -14.59 4.56 17.13
CA ASP A 4 -14.50 3.21 16.58
C ASP A 4 -13.04 2.88 16.25
N GLU A 5 -12.49 1.95 16.99
CA GLU A 5 -11.14 1.45 16.74
C GLU A 5 -11.08 0.86 15.34
N ILE A 6 -9.97 1.06 14.60
CA ILE A 6 -9.78 0.47 13.29
C ILE A 6 -9.76 -1.06 13.44
N ASP A 7 -10.74 -1.73 12.83
CA ASP A 7 -10.80 -3.19 12.75
C ASP A 7 -9.80 -3.70 11.71
N THR A 8 -8.69 -4.24 12.19
CA THR A 8 -7.62 -4.82 11.36
C THR A 8 -7.76 -6.34 11.17
N SER A 9 -8.84 -6.95 11.64
CA SER A 9 -9.04 -8.41 11.60
C SER A 9 -9.48 -8.94 10.24
N ARG A 10 -9.97 -8.04 9.36
CA ARG A 10 -10.60 -8.42 8.09
C ARG A 10 -9.63 -8.36 6.92
N ASP A 11 -9.88 -9.23 5.94
CA ASP A 11 -9.20 -9.14 4.66
C ASP A 11 -9.53 -7.84 3.93
N PRO A 12 -8.61 -7.33 3.09
CA PRO A 12 -8.88 -6.20 2.23
C PRO A 12 -10.10 -6.43 1.33
N ILE A 13 -10.87 -5.37 1.11
CA ILE A 13 -12.03 -5.39 0.23
C ILE A 13 -11.58 -4.93 -1.16
N GLN A 14 -11.76 -5.80 -2.15
CA GLN A 14 -11.51 -5.50 -3.56
C GLN A 14 -12.80 -5.69 -4.35
N ARG A 15 -13.18 -4.69 -5.14
CA ARG A 15 -14.38 -4.71 -5.97
C ARG A 15 -14.05 -4.28 -7.40
N SER A 16 -14.91 -4.65 -8.36
CA SER A 16 -14.80 -4.11 -9.71
C SER A 16 -14.92 -2.59 -9.67
N THR A 17 -14.05 -1.90 -10.42
CA THR A 17 -14.13 -0.44 -10.52
C THR A 17 -15.40 -0.04 -11.31
N PRO A 18 -16.10 1.02 -10.87
CA PRO A 18 -17.28 1.51 -11.59
C PRO A 18 -16.93 2.25 -12.88
N SER A 19 -15.70 2.75 -12.99
CA SER A 19 -15.19 3.46 -14.17
C SER A 19 -13.76 3.01 -14.49
N ASN A 20 -13.45 2.94 -15.78
CA ASN A 20 -12.10 2.79 -16.31
C ASN A 20 -11.53 4.12 -16.82
N ASP A 21 -12.15 5.26 -16.47
CA ASP A 21 -11.67 6.56 -16.88
C ASP A 21 -10.23 6.78 -16.39
N PRO A 22 -9.32 7.14 -17.28
CA PRO A 22 -7.92 7.31 -16.91
C PRO A 22 -7.74 8.55 -16.03
N ILE A 23 -6.86 8.42 -15.03
CA ILE A 23 -6.43 9.53 -14.18
C ILE A 23 -5.09 10.01 -14.74
N LEU A 24 -5.03 11.30 -15.08
CA LEU A 24 -3.80 11.90 -15.59
C LEU A 24 -3.05 12.60 -14.46
N ILE A 25 -1.76 12.35 -14.37
CA ILE A 25 -0.87 12.98 -13.40
C ILE A 25 0.30 13.60 -14.15
N GLU A 26 0.48 14.89 -13.93
CA GLU A 26 1.61 15.67 -14.41
C GLU A 26 2.58 15.91 -13.26
N THR A 27 3.86 15.67 -13.49
CA THR A 27 4.92 15.95 -12.54
C THR A 27 5.95 16.87 -13.18
N LYS A 28 7.00 17.22 -12.46
CA LYS A 28 8.06 18.07 -12.98
C LYS A 28 8.80 17.46 -14.19
N GLU A 29 8.96 16.13 -14.19
CA GLU A 29 9.79 15.43 -15.18
C GLU A 29 9.01 14.35 -15.94
N GLY A 30 7.71 14.17 -15.67
CA GLY A 30 6.93 13.09 -16.28
C GLY A 30 5.44 13.36 -16.43
N HIS A 31 4.83 12.57 -17.33
CA HIS A 31 3.39 12.54 -17.59
C HIS A 31 2.93 11.10 -17.44
N TYR A 32 1.93 10.86 -16.60
CA TYR A 32 1.50 9.52 -16.26
C TYR A 32 0.00 9.36 -16.45
N THR A 33 -0.41 8.21 -16.92
CA THR A 33 -1.80 7.80 -17.04
C THR A 33 -2.01 6.59 -16.14
N LEU A 34 -2.87 6.75 -15.14
CA LEU A 34 -3.31 5.65 -14.28
C LEU A 34 -4.60 5.08 -14.86
N THR A 35 -4.65 3.78 -15.05
CA THR A 35 -5.86 3.07 -15.47
C THR A 35 -6.40 2.29 -14.27
N PRO A 36 -7.57 2.66 -13.73
CA PRO A 36 -8.21 1.93 -12.64
C PRO A 36 -8.46 0.47 -12.99
N LYS A 37 -8.22 -0.43 -12.03
CA LYS A 37 -8.40 -1.88 -12.16
C LYS A 37 -9.39 -2.44 -11.15
N ALA A 38 -9.39 -1.89 -9.93
CA ALA A 38 -10.32 -2.27 -8.88
C ALA A 38 -10.48 -1.12 -7.88
N GLU A 39 -11.64 -1.05 -7.24
CA GLU A 39 -11.78 -0.34 -5.96
C GLU A 39 -11.10 -1.19 -4.88
N TYR A 40 -10.41 -0.52 -3.97
CA TYR A 40 -9.66 -1.22 -2.93
C TYR A 40 -9.73 -0.49 -1.60
N GLN A 41 -10.01 -1.25 -0.54
CA GLN A 41 -9.96 -0.78 0.84
C GLN A 41 -9.14 -1.76 1.66
N LEU A 42 -8.15 -1.25 2.36
CA LEU A 42 -7.24 -2.01 3.22
C LEU A 42 -7.21 -1.40 4.60
N ALA A 43 -7.63 -2.16 5.62
CA ALA A 43 -7.45 -1.84 7.03
C ALA A 43 -6.37 -2.75 7.61
N GLY A 44 -5.38 -2.18 8.31
CA GLY A 44 -4.28 -2.98 8.86
C GLY A 44 -3.33 -2.17 9.73
N VAL A 45 -2.28 -2.85 10.17
CA VAL A 45 -1.17 -2.27 10.93
C VAL A 45 0.02 -2.05 10.00
N VAL A 46 0.61 -0.88 10.03
CA VAL A 46 1.84 -0.57 9.29
C VAL A 46 3.01 -1.31 9.93
N VAL A 47 3.51 -2.34 9.28
CA VAL A 47 4.62 -3.17 9.77
C VAL A 47 5.99 -2.69 9.28
N SER A 48 6.02 -1.98 8.16
CA SER A 48 7.20 -1.28 7.64
C SER A 48 6.80 -0.13 6.74
N LYS A 49 7.65 0.88 6.64
CA LYS A 49 7.49 2.06 5.77
C LYS A 49 8.83 2.41 5.15
N GLU A 50 8.84 2.67 3.85
CA GLU A 50 10.00 3.14 3.12
C GLU A 50 9.65 4.39 2.32
N THR A 51 10.57 5.34 2.24
CA THR A 51 10.42 6.60 1.50
C THR A 51 11.43 6.70 0.39
N TYR A 52 11.00 7.23 -0.75
CA TYR A 52 11.81 7.36 -1.94
C TYR A 52 11.84 8.82 -2.40
N SER A 53 12.99 9.26 -2.86
CA SER A 53 13.21 10.64 -3.32
C SER A 53 13.84 10.72 -4.71
N TYR A 54 14.12 9.57 -5.35
CA TYR A 54 14.82 9.53 -6.62
C TYR A 54 14.17 8.55 -7.61
N GLY A 55 14.15 8.97 -8.89
CA GLY A 55 13.59 8.19 -9.99
C GLY A 55 12.11 8.48 -10.25
N TRP A 56 11.63 8.05 -11.41
CA TRP A 56 10.27 8.32 -11.88
C TRP A 56 9.19 7.81 -10.93
N ASN A 57 9.44 6.64 -10.35
CA ASN A 57 8.48 6.03 -9.43
C ASN A 57 8.42 6.75 -8.07
N ALA A 58 9.48 7.45 -7.66
CA ALA A 58 9.47 8.27 -6.46
C ALA A 58 8.67 9.57 -6.63
N GLU A 59 8.61 10.11 -7.86
CA GLU A 59 7.79 11.30 -8.13
C GLU A 59 6.31 11.05 -7.94
N ILE A 60 5.84 9.86 -8.29
CA ILE A 60 4.42 9.52 -8.27
C ILE A 60 4.02 8.69 -7.05
N SER A 61 4.91 7.85 -6.56
CA SER A 61 4.73 7.01 -5.38
C SER A 61 5.93 7.18 -4.43
N PRO A 62 5.95 8.25 -3.63
CA PRO A 62 7.09 8.57 -2.77
C PRO A 62 7.20 7.69 -1.53
N ILE A 63 6.18 6.91 -1.22
CA ILE A 63 6.10 6.11 0.01
C ILE A 63 5.54 4.72 -0.32
N ASP A 64 6.21 3.70 0.21
CA ASP A 64 5.70 2.34 0.25
C ASP A 64 5.33 1.98 1.70
N LEU A 65 4.17 1.35 1.87
CA LEU A 65 3.70 0.84 3.14
C LEU A 65 3.56 -0.68 3.07
N ALA A 66 4.31 -1.39 3.89
CA ALA A 66 4.02 -2.79 4.19
C ALA A 66 2.97 -2.83 5.31
N ILE A 67 1.83 -3.45 5.02
CA ILE A 67 0.68 -3.47 5.92
C ILE A 67 0.30 -4.93 6.18
N ALA A 68 0.02 -5.25 7.44
CA ALA A 68 -0.45 -6.56 7.88
C ALA A 68 -1.87 -6.46 8.47
N TRP A 69 -2.64 -7.53 8.35
CA TRP A 69 -4.01 -7.65 8.88
C TRP A 69 -4.27 -9.06 9.44
N GLY A 70 -5.48 -9.29 9.93
CA GLY A 70 -5.83 -10.53 10.59
C GLY A 70 -5.00 -10.75 11.86
N LYS A 71 -4.70 -11.99 12.19
CA LYS A 71 -3.84 -12.35 13.33
C LYS A 71 -2.45 -11.74 13.25
N LEU A 72 -1.95 -11.50 12.04
CA LEU A 72 -0.62 -10.91 11.85
C LEU A 72 -0.54 -9.45 12.34
N ALA A 73 -1.69 -8.76 12.42
CA ALA A 73 -1.80 -7.41 12.97
C ALA A 73 -1.95 -7.37 14.50
N GLU A 74 -2.12 -8.51 15.16
CA GLU A 74 -2.26 -8.59 16.61
C GLU A 74 -0.90 -8.40 17.29
N PRO A 75 -0.80 -7.59 18.36
CA PRO A 75 0.47 -7.27 19.04
C PRO A 75 1.24 -8.50 19.53
N GLU A 76 0.54 -9.58 19.89
CA GLU A 76 1.13 -10.82 20.40
C GLU A 76 1.98 -11.56 19.33
N HIS A 77 1.72 -11.33 18.04
CA HIS A 77 2.46 -11.94 16.94
C HIS A 77 3.68 -11.12 16.48
N GLU A 78 3.76 -9.85 16.88
CA GLU A 78 4.86 -8.95 16.48
C GLU A 78 6.26 -9.50 16.83
N LYS A 79 6.39 -10.18 17.94
CA LYS A 79 7.68 -10.75 18.39
C LYS A 79 8.17 -11.93 17.55
N TYR A 80 7.30 -12.48 16.71
CA TYR A 80 7.62 -13.65 15.88
C TYR A 80 7.94 -13.31 14.44
N VAL A 81 7.43 -12.19 13.92
CA VAL A 81 7.60 -11.80 12.51
C VAL A 81 8.18 -10.40 12.44
N SER A 82 9.25 -10.23 11.68
CA SER A 82 9.86 -8.92 11.42
C SER A 82 9.74 -8.59 9.94
N PHE A 83 9.46 -7.32 9.63
CA PHE A 83 9.32 -6.82 8.28
C PHE A 83 10.36 -5.74 7.99
N SER A 84 10.83 -5.70 6.74
CA SER A 84 11.72 -4.67 6.22
C SER A 84 11.39 -4.37 4.77
N GLN A 85 11.83 -3.21 4.26
CA GLN A 85 11.65 -2.83 2.87
C GLN A 85 12.97 -2.32 2.29
N ARG A 86 13.19 -2.57 1.00
CA ARG A 86 14.33 -2.05 0.24
C ARG A 86 14.04 -2.15 -1.26
N ASN A 87 14.33 -1.10 -2.02
CA ASN A 87 14.24 -1.10 -3.47
C ASN A 87 12.85 -1.50 -4.00
N ARG A 88 11.78 -1.00 -3.40
CA ARG A 88 10.38 -1.32 -3.73
C ARG A 88 9.92 -2.72 -3.34
N TRP A 89 10.74 -3.51 -2.71
CA TRP A 89 10.41 -4.83 -2.20
C TRP A 89 10.20 -4.80 -0.70
N TYR A 90 9.28 -5.65 -0.18
CA TYR A 90 9.22 -5.95 1.23
C TYR A 90 9.74 -7.37 1.47
N PHE A 91 10.30 -7.56 2.65
CA PHE A 91 10.86 -8.80 3.14
C PHE A 91 10.32 -9.07 4.52
N TYR A 92 10.16 -10.33 4.87
CA TYR A 92 9.85 -10.72 6.23
C TYR A 92 10.67 -11.92 6.63
N GLU A 93 10.95 -11.97 7.93
CA GLU A 93 11.57 -13.10 8.60
C GLU A 93 10.67 -13.53 9.75
N TYR A 94 10.50 -14.82 9.96
CA TYR A 94 9.71 -15.33 11.06
C TYR A 94 10.45 -16.41 11.82
N LYS A 95 10.20 -16.48 13.13
CA LYS A 95 10.84 -17.43 14.03
C LYS A 95 10.23 -18.82 13.87
N PRO A 96 11.00 -19.89 14.07
CA PRO A 96 10.49 -21.27 13.99
C PRO A 96 9.32 -21.55 14.94
N GLU A 97 9.30 -20.89 16.11
CA GLU A 97 8.23 -20.99 17.11
C GLU A 97 7.01 -20.11 16.83
N SER A 98 6.97 -19.42 15.69
CA SER A 98 5.81 -18.61 15.29
C SER A 98 4.56 -19.49 15.18
N PRO A 99 3.43 -19.08 15.78
CA PRO A 99 2.16 -19.77 15.60
C PRO A 99 1.54 -19.54 14.22
N LEU A 100 2.09 -18.57 13.46
CA LEU A 100 1.68 -18.24 12.09
C LEU A 100 2.70 -18.80 11.11
N ASP A 101 2.24 -19.61 10.18
CA ASP A 101 3.07 -20.19 9.13
C ASP A 101 3.34 -19.20 7.98
N ASN A 102 4.25 -19.58 7.08
CA ASN A 102 4.62 -18.78 5.93
C ASN A 102 3.43 -18.43 5.03
N SER A 103 2.50 -19.36 4.85
CA SER A 103 1.30 -19.13 4.02
C SER A 103 0.41 -18.07 4.64
N TYR A 104 0.21 -18.13 5.97
CA TYR A 104 -0.57 -17.11 6.66
C TYR A 104 0.04 -15.73 6.50
N ILE A 105 1.37 -15.60 6.67
CA ILE A 105 2.07 -14.33 6.57
C ILE A 105 1.92 -13.73 5.16
N ILE A 106 2.13 -14.52 4.11
CA ILE A 106 1.98 -14.09 2.72
C ILE A 106 0.56 -13.59 2.43
N PHE A 107 -0.47 -14.29 2.91
CA PHE A 107 -1.86 -13.93 2.63
C PHE A 107 -2.41 -12.81 3.50
N HIS A 108 -1.71 -12.42 4.57
CA HIS A 108 -2.16 -11.38 5.50
C HIS A 108 -1.19 -10.21 5.62
N SER A 109 -0.35 -10.02 4.62
CA SER A 109 0.49 -8.82 4.46
C SER A 109 0.65 -8.45 3.00
N SER A 110 0.88 -7.17 2.72
CA SER A 110 1.20 -6.70 1.38
C SER A 110 2.11 -5.48 1.41
N ASN A 111 2.86 -5.29 0.34
CA ASN A 111 3.59 -4.06 0.08
C ASN A 111 2.79 -3.19 -0.88
N ASN A 112 2.46 -1.99 -0.46
CA ASN A 112 1.63 -1.06 -1.20
C ASN A 112 2.47 0.13 -1.65
N HIS A 113 2.60 0.33 -2.96
CA HIS A 113 3.18 1.52 -3.56
C HIS A 113 2.13 2.60 -3.60
N ILE A 114 2.23 3.60 -2.73
CA ILE A 114 1.17 4.58 -2.53
C ILE A 114 1.32 5.76 -3.47
N ILE A 115 0.29 5.99 -4.28
CA ILE A 115 0.12 7.19 -5.11
C ILE A 115 -0.91 8.07 -4.43
N PRO A 116 -0.54 9.18 -3.78
CA PRO A 116 -1.49 10.06 -3.11
C PRO A 116 -2.33 10.84 -4.13
N ALA A 117 -3.66 10.85 -3.96
CA ALA A 117 -4.56 11.60 -4.83
C ALA A 117 -4.48 13.11 -4.61
N THR A 118 -4.14 13.54 -3.40
CA THR A 118 -4.08 14.95 -3.00
C THR A 118 -2.82 15.25 -2.20
N GLU A 119 -2.48 16.53 -2.10
CA GLU A 119 -1.37 16.97 -1.23
C GLU A 119 -1.66 16.67 0.24
N ASN A 120 -2.92 16.79 0.67
CA ASN A 120 -3.34 16.48 2.03
C ASN A 120 -3.04 15.01 2.40
N ILE A 121 -3.36 14.07 1.50
CA ILE A 121 -3.01 12.66 1.67
C ILE A 121 -1.50 12.48 1.67
N SER A 122 -0.77 13.15 0.77
CA SER A 122 0.70 13.09 0.73
C SER A 122 1.34 13.54 2.04
N LEU A 123 0.81 14.59 2.66
CA LEU A 123 1.27 15.06 3.96
C LEU A 123 0.95 14.07 5.08
N ALA A 124 -0.28 13.54 5.09
CA ALA A 124 -0.70 12.53 6.06
C ALA A 124 0.17 11.26 6.01
N LEU A 125 0.47 10.77 4.80
CA LEU A 125 1.35 9.61 4.61
C LEU A 125 2.75 9.80 5.22
N LYS A 126 3.28 11.03 5.24
CA LYS A 126 4.58 11.33 5.84
C LYS A 126 4.55 11.16 7.37
N THR A 127 3.41 11.39 8.01
CA THR A 127 3.27 11.28 9.47
C THR A 127 3.14 9.85 9.97
N ILE A 128 2.71 8.92 9.12
CA ILE A 128 2.50 7.51 9.49
C ILE A 128 3.76 6.92 10.11
N GLN A 129 3.57 6.27 11.24
CA GLN A 129 4.59 5.53 11.97
C GLN A 129 4.37 4.01 11.84
N ARG A 130 5.43 3.25 12.00
CA ARG A 130 5.32 1.79 12.19
C ARG A 130 4.48 1.50 13.43
N LYS A 131 3.64 0.47 13.36
CA LYS A 131 2.67 0.00 14.37
C LYS A 131 1.38 0.81 14.44
N GLU A 132 1.23 1.85 13.64
CA GLU A 132 -0.05 2.53 13.56
C GLU A 132 -1.07 1.73 12.76
N LYS A 133 -2.33 1.82 13.19
CA LYS A 133 -3.48 1.29 12.47
C LYS A 133 -3.94 2.31 11.45
N VAL A 134 -4.16 1.83 10.23
CA VAL A 134 -4.60 2.67 9.10
C VAL A 134 -5.76 2.02 8.36
N ILE A 135 -6.60 2.84 7.73
CA ILE A 135 -7.50 2.43 6.64
C ILE A 135 -7.10 3.25 5.43
N LEU A 136 -6.81 2.56 4.33
CA LEU A 136 -6.56 3.17 3.02
C LEU A 136 -7.72 2.82 2.09
N GLU A 137 -8.24 3.83 1.37
CA GLU A 137 -9.31 3.65 0.37
C GLU A 137 -8.90 4.31 -0.94
N GLY A 138 -9.27 3.70 -2.06
CA GLY A 138 -8.99 4.22 -3.39
C GLY A 138 -9.04 3.16 -4.47
N LEU A 139 -8.08 3.20 -5.38
CA LEU A 139 -8.06 2.37 -6.58
C LEU A 139 -6.72 1.63 -6.74
N LEU A 140 -6.78 0.35 -7.05
CA LEU A 140 -5.64 -0.34 -7.64
C LEU A 140 -5.54 0.07 -9.11
N VAL A 141 -4.34 0.46 -9.54
CA VAL A 141 -4.14 1.06 -10.87
C VAL A 141 -2.97 0.44 -11.61
N ASN A 142 -3.09 0.38 -12.95
CA ASN A 142 -1.94 0.23 -13.83
C ASN A 142 -1.48 1.61 -14.28
N LEU A 143 -0.17 1.80 -14.35
CA LEU A 143 0.46 3.04 -14.76
C LEU A 143 1.18 2.87 -16.08
N LYS A 144 1.02 3.86 -16.97
CA LYS A 144 1.86 4.08 -18.14
C LYS A 144 2.23 5.55 -18.17
N GLY A 145 3.43 5.85 -18.63
CA GLY A 145 3.85 7.25 -18.71
C GLY A 145 5.14 7.45 -19.50
N ILE A 146 5.53 8.71 -19.53
CA ILE A 146 6.81 9.17 -20.06
C ILE A 146 7.50 9.93 -18.94
N TYR A 147 8.69 9.53 -18.61
CA TYR A 147 9.59 10.22 -17.66
C TYR A 147 10.82 10.66 -18.40
N LYS A 148 11.06 11.99 -18.44
CA LYS A 148 12.05 12.57 -19.34
C LYS A 148 11.74 12.12 -20.78
N GLU A 149 12.59 11.32 -21.41
CA GLU A 149 12.38 10.80 -22.77
C GLU A 149 12.05 9.30 -22.79
N GLY A 150 11.98 8.66 -21.61
CA GLY A 150 11.79 7.23 -21.46
C GLY A 150 10.33 6.84 -21.17
N LYS A 151 9.85 5.77 -21.82
CA LYS A 151 8.55 5.16 -21.50
C LYS A 151 8.68 4.34 -20.22
N VAL A 152 7.71 4.49 -19.34
CA VAL A 152 7.61 3.74 -18.09
C VAL A 152 6.26 3.05 -17.98
N THR A 153 6.25 1.88 -17.34
CA THR A 153 5.03 1.11 -17.06
C THR A 153 5.13 0.48 -15.69
N TRP A 154 3.99 0.37 -15.00
CA TRP A 154 3.89 -0.31 -13.73
C TRP A 154 2.49 -0.91 -13.57
N ASN A 155 2.40 -2.21 -13.29
CA ASN A 155 1.14 -2.91 -13.19
C ASN A 155 0.89 -3.36 -11.75
N THR A 156 -0.32 -3.08 -11.26
CA THR A 156 -0.73 -3.54 -9.93
C THR A 156 -1.02 -5.04 -9.92
N SER A 157 -0.77 -5.69 -8.78
CA SER A 157 -1.38 -6.99 -8.50
C SER A 157 -2.89 -6.84 -8.28
N LEU A 158 -3.64 -7.89 -8.62
CA LEU A 158 -5.07 -8.04 -8.34
C LEU A 158 -5.36 -9.36 -7.60
N THR A 159 -4.33 -10.06 -7.13
CA THR A 159 -4.45 -11.34 -6.44
C THR A 159 -3.48 -11.44 -5.26
N ARG A 160 -3.82 -12.21 -4.24
CA ARG A 160 -2.95 -12.54 -3.10
C ARG A 160 -2.09 -13.78 -3.33
N LYS A 161 -2.20 -14.42 -4.48
CA LYS A 161 -1.51 -15.69 -4.79
C LYS A 161 -0.22 -15.49 -5.56
N ASP A 162 0.03 -14.29 -6.06
CA ASP A 162 1.25 -13.96 -6.77
C ASP A 162 2.39 -13.64 -5.81
N THR A 163 3.60 -13.95 -6.28
CA THR A 163 4.84 -13.68 -5.58
C THR A 163 5.88 -13.19 -6.57
N GLY A 164 6.84 -12.38 -6.12
CA GLY A 164 7.87 -11.84 -6.99
C GLY A 164 7.46 -10.55 -7.72
N ASP A 165 8.04 -10.30 -8.88
CA ASP A 165 7.77 -9.09 -9.67
C ASP A 165 6.28 -9.00 -10.04
N GLY A 166 5.67 -7.86 -9.69
CA GLY A 166 4.25 -7.61 -9.96
C GLY A 166 3.28 -8.09 -8.88
N SER A 167 3.78 -8.58 -7.73
CA SER A 167 2.94 -8.99 -6.59
C SER A 167 2.57 -7.86 -5.64
N CYS A 168 3.06 -6.65 -5.87
CA CYS A 168 2.74 -5.48 -5.04
C CYS A 168 1.52 -4.74 -5.59
N GLU A 169 0.80 -4.10 -4.69
CA GLU A 169 -0.30 -3.20 -5.03
C GLU A 169 0.24 -1.83 -5.44
N ILE A 170 -0.22 -1.31 -6.58
CA ILE A 170 -0.06 0.09 -6.95
C ILE A 170 -1.37 0.78 -6.60
N PHE A 171 -1.34 1.53 -5.51
CA PHE A 171 -2.53 2.00 -4.84
C PHE A 171 -2.66 3.52 -4.92
N TYR A 172 -3.58 3.99 -5.77
CA TYR A 172 -4.00 5.37 -5.83
C TYR A 172 -4.96 5.64 -4.67
N VAL A 173 -4.44 6.27 -3.62
CA VAL A 173 -5.17 6.49 -2.36
C VAL A 173 -5.91 7.81 -2.40
N THR A 174 -7.24 7.75 -2.27
CA THR A 174 -8.14 8.90 -2.27
C THR A 174 -8.59 9.29 -0.86
N LYS A 175 -8.44 8.38 0.10
CA LYS A 175 -8.79 8.60 1.49
C LYS A 175 -7.91 7.76 2.40
N ILE A 176 -7.49 8.34 3.50
CA ILE A 176 -6.73 7.65 4.53
C ILE A 176 -7.26 8.01 5.91
N ARG A 177 -7.44 7.02 6.76
CA ARG A 177 -7.65 7.18 8.20
C ARG A 177 -6.42 6.67 8.94
N ILE A 178 -5.87 7.49 9.83
CA ILE A 178 -4.75 7.17 10.72
C ILE A 178 -5.29 7.34 12.13
N ASN A 179 -5.44 6.25 12.87
CA ASN A 179 -6.13 6.25 14.18
C ASN A 179 -7.52 6.91 14.09
N THR A 180 -7.70 8.11 14.62
CA THR A 180 -8.97 8.89 14.59
C THR A 180 -9.04 9.91 13.46
N ASP A 181 -7.91 10.26 12.86
CA ASP A 181 -7.82 11.34 11.87
C ASP A 181 -8.07 10.83 10.45
N VAL A 182 -8.89 11.55 9.70
CA VAL A 182 -9.27 11.23 8.32
C VAL A 182 -8.76 12.33 7.38
N TYR A 183 -8.14 11.92 6.27
CA TYR A 183 -7.59 12.78 5.23
C TYR A 183 -8.14 12.36 3.86
N GLU A 184 -8.51 13.37 3.06
CA GLU A 184 -9.03 13.25 1.69
C GLU A 184 -8.35 14.25 0.75
#